data_da430006fc42d436a868a995e34bec99
#
_entry.id   da430006fc42d436a868a995e34bec99
#
_cell.length_a   1.000
_cell.length_b   1.000
_cell.length_c   1.000
_cell.angle_alpha   90.00
_cell.angle_beta   90.00
_cell.angle_gamma   90.00
#
_symmetry.space_group_name_H-M   'P 1'
#
loop_
_entity.id
_entity.type
_entity.pdbx_description
1 polymer ?
#
loop_
_entity_poly.entity_id
_entity_poly.type
_entity_poly.pdbx_seq_one_letter_code
_entity_poly.pdbx_strand_id
1 'polypeptide(L)'
;MQREDVVNDLFGENGLKLNIFRGEVFPHYQNPVTNVIDFGINRTFNLAPNDPSMINDYWRDFNGSGCGEQVQLGQMWLVDILQRKYKNVKFMFSTWSPPGTMKSNGKPSGGSLKSGSGEEFADYLIDFINTYTNKFGIKIYAISPSNEPNSSGTGWNGCSWTYGNLANFCQ
;
A
#
# COMPACT_ATOMS: atom_id res chain seq x y z
N MET A 1 -5.01 22.74 -12.03
CA MET A 1 -5.82 22.02 -11.02
C MET A 1 -4.86 21.59 -9.94
N GLN A 2 -5.07 22.08 -8.75
CA GLN A 2 -4.23 21.71 -7.60
C GLN A 2 -4.66 20.33 -7.09
N ARG A 3 -3.75 19.55 -6.50
CA ARG A 3 -4.07 18.21 -5.97
C ARG A 3 -5.20 18.23 -4.95
N GLU A 4 -5.26 19.28 -4.12
CA GLU A 4 -6.32 19.44 -3.13
C GLU A 4 -7.68 19.71 -3.77
N ASP A 5 -7.74 20.36 -4.93
CA ASP A 5 -9.00 20.57 -5.65
C ASP A 5 -9.59 19.22 -6.06
N VAL A 6 -8.75 18.32 -6.59
CA VAL A 6 -9.18 16.94 -6.94
C VAL A 6 -9.70 16.20 -5.72
N VAL A 7 -9.02 16.31 -4.58
CA VAL A 7 -9.48 15.66 -3.33
C VAL A 7 -10.82 16.25 -2.88
N ASN A 8 -11.01 17.56 -2.99
CA ASN A 8 -12.29 18.20 -2.68
C ASN A 8 -13.40 17.77 -3.64
N ASP A 9 -13.10 17.63 -4.94
CA ASP A 9 -14.06 17.15 -5.94
C ASP A 9 -14.49 15.70 -5.67
N LEU A 10 -13.58 14.87 -5.15
CA LEU A 10 -13.87 13.46 -4.84
C LEU A 10 -14.58 13.30 -3.49
N PHE A 11 -14.10 13.94 -2.44
CA PHE A 11 -14.53 13.67 -1.06
C PHE A 11 -15.31 14.81 -0.41
N GLY A 12 -15.27 16.02 -0.99
CA GLY A 12 -15.91 17.22 -0.45
C GLY A 12 -17.42 17.26 -0.57
N GLU A 13 -18.05 18.11 0.22
CA GLU A 13 -19.51 18.28 0.29
C GLU A 13 -20.15 18.74 -1.02
N ASN A 14 -19.39 19.45 -1.83
CA ASN A 14 -19.83 19.93 -3.16
C ASN A 14 -19.36 19.02 -4.30
N GLY A 15 -18.65 17.91 -3.99
CA GLY A 15 -18.15 16.94 -4.95
C GLY A 15 -18.92 15.62 -4.92
N LEU A 16 -18.22 14.54 -5.25
CA LEU A 16 -18.81 13.20 -5.32
C LEU A 16 -19.11 12.58 -3.94
N LYS A 17 -18.63 13.18 -2.86
CA LYS A 17 -18.83 12.70 -1.47
C LYS A 17 -18.41 11.26 -1.26
N LEU A 18 -17.32 10.83 -1.88
CA LEU A 18 -16.78 9.50 -1.65
C LEU A 18 -16.44 9.34 -0.16
N ASN A 19 -16.71 8.16 0.38
CA ASN A 19 -16.52 7.87 1.80
C ASN A 19 -15.68 6.61 2.05
N ILE A 20 -15.08 6.06 1.00
CA ILE A 20 -14.14 4.95 1.09
C ILE A 20 -12.89 5.33 0.28
N PHE A 21 -11.74 5.17 0.92
CA PHE A 21 -10.44 5.19 0.27
C PHE A 21 -9.89 3.77 0.23
N ARG A 22 -9.51 3.31 -0.97
CA ARG A 22 -8.80 2.05 -1.16
C ARG A 22 -7.36 2.32 -1.53
N GLY A 23 -6.44 1.95 -0.66
CA GLY A 23 -5.01 2.02 -0.86
C GLY A 23 -4.37 0.65 -1.05
N GLU A 24 -3.07 0.64 -1.23
CA GLU A 24 -2.25 -0.55 -1.38
C GLU A 24 -1.43 -0.80 -0.11
N VAL A 25 -1.33 -2.08 0.28
CA VAL A 25 -0.23 -2.55 1.12
C VAL A 25 0.90 -2.90 0.18
N PHE A 26 1.84 -1.98 0.01
CA PHE A 26 2.95 -2.15 -0.93
C PHE A 26 3.84 -3.33 -0.54
N PRO A 27 4.36 -4.10 -1.52
CA PRO A 27 5.22 -5.27 -1.28
C PRO A 27 6.61 -4.83 -0.86
N HIS A 28 6.73 -4.14 0.22
CA HIS A 28 7.94 -3.41 0.41
C HIS A 28 8.58 -3.67 1.71
N TYR A 29 9.53 -3.23 1.96
CA TYR A 29 10.85 -2.78 1.57
C TYR A 29 11.77 -3.06 2.77
N GLN A 30 12.51 -4.08 2.65
CA GLN A 30 13.55 -4.32 3.62
C GLN A 30 14.71 -3.39 3.24
N ASN A 31 15.00 -2.39 4.05
CA ASN A 31 16.19 -1.59 3.89
C ASN A 31 17.40 -2.52 3.86
N PRO A 32 18.17 -2.59 2.75
CA PRO A 32 19.25 -3.56 2.60
C PRO A 32 20.39 -3.34 3.60
N VAL A 33 20.45 -2.18 4.25
CA VAL A 33 21.48 -1.84 5.22
C VAL A 33 21.04 -2.19 6.64
N THR A 34 19.78 -1.91 6.99
CA THR A 34 19.26 -2.09 8.36
C THR A 34 18.45 -3.36 8.53
N ASN A 35 18.09 -4.03 7.45
CA ASN A 35 17.20 -5.19 7.42
C ASN A 35 15.81 -4.94 8.04
N VAL A 36 15.44 -3.69 8.22
CA VAL A 36 14.15 -3.26 8.79
C VAL A 36 13.16 -3.03 7.66
N ILE A 37 11.95 -3.54 7.82
CA ILE A 37 10.82 -3.22 6.94
C ILE A 37 10.44 -1.77 7.19
N ASP A 38 10.63 -0.94 6.18
CA ASP A 38 10.29 0.48 6.23
C ASP A 38 9.12 0.76 5.29
N PHE A 39 7.98 1.10 5.86
CA PHE A 39 6.81 1.56 5.09
C PHE A 39 6.93 3.04 4.65
N GLY A 40 8.14 3.59 4.62
CA GLY A 40 8.40 4.98 4.27
C GLY A 40 7.99 6.01 5.33
N ILE A 41 7.61 5.54 6.51
CA ILE A 41 7.00 6.35 7.57
C ILE A 41 7.94 7.33 8.24
N ASN A 42 9.21 6.99 8.31
CA ASN A 42 10.23 7.85 8.92
C ASN A 42 10.68 8.98 7.99
N ARG A 43 10.15 9.06 6.79
CA ARG A 43 10.47 10.13 5.85
C ARG A 43 9.63 11.36 6.13
N THR A 44 10.27 12.50 6.09
CA THR A 44 9.60 13.79 6.02
C THR A 44 9.11 13.96 4.58
N PHE A 45 7.83 13.72 4.34
CA PHE A 45 7.24 14.10 3.07
C PHE A 45 6.74 15.54 3.16
N ASN A 46 7.09 16.32 2.16
CA ASN A 46 6.58 17.68 2.05
C ASN A 46 5.11 17.60 1.59
N LEU A 47 4.21 18.01 2.46
CA LEU A 47 2.77 18.12 2.16
C LEU A 47 2.43 19.30 1.24
N ALA A 48 3.45 20.02 0.73
CA ALA A 48 3.22 21.12 -0.20
C ALA A 48 2.49 20.60 -1.45
N PRO A 49 1.31 21.16 -1.80
CA PRO A 49 0.45 20.65 -2.86
C PRO A 49 1.08 20.68 -4.26
N ASN A 50 2.23 21.31 -4.41
CA ASN A 50 2.94 21.51 -5.67
C ASN A 50 4.36 20.96 -5.68
N ASP A 51 4.71 20.04 -4.78
CA ASP A 51 6.03 19.44 -4.79
C ASP A 51 6.17 18.47 -5.98
N PRO A 52 6.96 18.84 -7.03
CA PRO A 52 7.09 17.98 -8.22
C PRO A 52 7.77 16.65 -7.92
N SER A 53 8.55 16.55 -6.83
CA SER A 53 9.19 15.30 -6.43
C SER A 53 8.16 14.23 -6.07
N MET A 54 7.04 14.63 -5.45
CA MET A 54 5.98 13.70 -5.09
C MET A 54 5.20 13.15 -6.29
N ILE A 55 5.16 13.86 -7.41
CA ILE A 55 4.49 13.39 -8.64
C ILE A 55 5.34 12.38 -9.38
N ASN A 56 6.65 12.64 -9.45
CA ASN A 56 7.57 11.77 -10.18
C ASN A 56 7.82 10.45 -9.46
N ASP A 57 7.70 10.44 -8.15
CA ASP A 57 8.04 9.31 -7.32
C ASP A 57 6.93 8.23 -7.30
N TYR A 58 5.68 8.62 -7.55
CA TYR A 58 4.56 7.68 -7.61
C TYR A 58 4.66 6.68 -8.78
N TRP A 59 5.28 7.09 -9.89
CA TRP A 59 5.36 6.28 -11.12
C TRP A 59 6.73 5.70 -11.41
N ARG A 60 7.77 6.10 -10.67
CA ARG A 60 9.16 5.81 -11.02
C ARG A 60 9.56 4.35 -10.87
N ASP A 61 8.90 3.59 -10.04
CA ASP A 61 9.32 2.24 -9.67
C ASP A 61 8.51 1.11 -10.28
N PHE A 62 7.63 1.40 -11.23
CA PHE A 62 6.94 0.37 -11.99
C PHE A 62 7.86 -0.47 -12.89
N ASN A 63 9.12 -0.11 -13.01
CA ASN A 63 10.10 -0.79 -13.88
C ASN A 63 10.77 -2.03 -13.26
N GLY A 64 10.21 -2.60 -12.20
CA GLY A 64 10.60 -3.94 -11.74
C GLY A 64 11.87 -4.04 -10.91
N SER A 65 12.48 -2.93 -10.52
CA SER A 65 13.68 -2.92 -9.65
C SER A 65 13.37 -2.75 -8.16
N GLY A 66 12.13 -2.92 -7.79
CA GLY A 66 11.65 -2.73 -6.43
C GLY A 66 10.84 -1.44 -6.32
N CYS A 67 9.70 -1.52 -5.67
CA CYS A 67 8.95 -0.33 -5.34
C CYS A 67 9.82 0.55 -4.45
N GLY A 68 10.31 1.66 -4.93
CA GLY A 68 11.08 2.59 -4.13
C GLY A 68 10.25 3.15 -2.99
N GLU A 69 10.92 3.53 -1.95
CA GLU A 69 10.35 4.19 -0.78
C GLU A 69 9.40 5.35 -1.14
N GLN A 70 9.51 5.86 -2.33
CA GLN A 70 8.87 7.07 -2.82
C GLN A 70 7.44 6.82 -3.34
N VAL A 71 7.13 5.63 -3.83
CA VAL A 71 5.79 5.28 -4.34
C VAL A 71 4.73 5.37 -3.24
N GLN A 72 5.11 5.10 -2.01
CA GLN A 72 4.22 5.17 -0.85
C GLN A 72 3.90 6.61 -0.42
N LEU A 73 4.74 7.59 -0.77
CA LEU A 73 4.56 8.98 -0.34
C LEU A 73 3.25 9.60 -0.86
N GLY A 74 2.87 9.30 -2.09
CA GLY A 74 1.61 9.79 -2.66
C GLY A 74 0.39 9.25 -1.92
N GLN A 75 0.40 7.96 -1.57
CA GLN A 75 -0.65 7.35 -0.77
C GLN A 75 -0.69 7.92 0.65
N MET A 76 0.47 8.08 1.28
CA MET A 76 0.58 8.63 2.62
C MET A 76 0.08 10.07 2.69
N TRP A 77 0.42 10.90 1.70
CA TRP A 77 -0.10 12.25 1.58
C TRP A 77 -1.64 12.26 1.48
N LEU A 78 -2.20 11.36 0.66
CA LEU A 78 -3.65 11.29 0.49
C LEU A 78 -4.35 10.81 1.77
N VAL A 79 -3.81 9.79 2.44
CA VAL A 79 -4.33 9.31 3.73
C VAL A 79 -4.31 10.43 4.77
N ASP A 80 -3.19 11.18 4.87
CA ASP A 80 -3.06 12.29 5.82
C ASP A 80 -4.08 13.40 5.54
N ILE A 81 -4.25 13.79 4.29
CA ILE A 81 -5.24 14.82 3.92
C ILE A 81 -6.68 14.36 4.19
N LEU A 82 -7.01 13.12 3.84
CA LEU A 82 -8.33 12.56 4.03
C LEU A 82 -8.69 12.47 5.51
N GLN A 83 -7.80 11.96 6.35
CA GLN A 83 -8.06 11.85 7.78
C GLN A 83 -8.22 13.20 8.48
N ARG A 84 -7.49 14.24 8.02
CA ARG A 84 -7.59 15.59 8.62
C ARG A 84 -8.84 16.35 8.17
N LYS A 85 -9.23 16.18 6.91
CA LYS A 85 -10.30 17.01 6.32
C LYS A 85 -11.68 16.35 6.31
N TYR A 86 -11.74 14.99 6.26
CA TYR A 86 -12.99 14.25 6.03
C TYR A 86 -13.22 13.17 7.08
N LYS A 87 -14.13 13.44 8.01
CA LYS A 87 -14.37 12.60 9.21
C LYS A 87 -14.98 11.22 8.92
N ASN A 88 -15.61 11.05 7.76
CA ASN A 88 -16.40 9.85 7.46
C ASN A 88 -15.73 8.91 6.46
N VAL A 89 -14.47 9.15 6.11
CA VAL A 89 -13.75 8.29 5.16
C VAL A 89 -13.31 7.01 5.85
N LYS A 90 -13.70 5.89 5.26
CA LYS A 90 -13.23 4.55 5.65
C LYS A 90 -11.97 4.21 4.87
N PHE A 91 -10.95 3.76 5.57
CA PHE A 91 -9.67 3.38 4.97
C PHE A 91 -9.62 1.88 4.78
N MET A 92 -9.59 1.43 3.54
CA MET A 92 -9.41 0.06 3.14
C MET A 92 -8.07 -0.10 2.42
N PHE A 93 -7.35 -1.17 2.68
CA PHE A 93 -6.10 -1.46 1.96
C PHE A 93 -6.13 -2.86 1.38
N SER A 94 -5.44 -3.05 0.27
CA SER A 94 -5.34 -4.33 -0.42
C SER A 94 -3.89 -4.62 -0.78
N THR A 95 -3.44 -5.83 -0.54
CA THR A 95 -2.12 -6.27 -0.95
C THR A 95 -2.16 -6.73 -2.39
N TRP A 96 -1.28 -6.18 -3.22
CA TRP A 96 -1.11 -6.68 -4.59
C TRP A 96 -0.05 -7.79 -4.61
N SER A 97 0.97 -7.65 -3.81
CA SER A 97 1.99 -8.68 -3.62
C SER A 97 2.58 -8.62 -2.21
N PRO A 98 2.87 -9.75 -1.58
CA PRO A 98 3.80 -9.81 -0.46
C PRO A 98 5.19 -9.32 -0.87
N PRO A 99 6.05 -8.92 0.09
CA PRO A 99 7.46 -8.67 -0.16
C PRO A 99 8.13 -9.82 -0.92
N GLY A 100 9.07 -9.50 -1.81
CA GLY A 100 9.77 -10.50 -2.62
C GLY A 100 10.47 -11.58 -1.79
N THR A 101 10.95 -11.25 -0.61
CA THR A 101 11.55 -12.22 0.34
C THR A 101 10.60 -13.34 0.74
N MET A 102 9.30 -13.08 0.77
CA MET A 102 8.26 -14.05 1.11
C MET A 102 7.71 -14.79 -0.11
N LYS A 103 8.23 -14.51 -1.32
CA LYS A 103 7.70 -15.05 -2.57
C LYS A 103 8.58 -16.13 -3.18
N SER A 104 7.94 -17.05 -3.88
CA SER A 104 8.59 -18.20 -4.53
C SER A 104 9.65 -17.81 -5.57
N ASN A 105 9.48 -16.65 -6.20
CA ASN A 105 10.40 -16.12 -7.22
C ASN A 105 11.33 -15.03 -6.71
N GLY A 106 11.26 -14.65 -5.42
CA GLY A 106 12.09 -13.61 -4.82
C GLY A 106 11.79 -12.19 -5.29
N LYS A 107 10.66 -11.96 -5.99
CA LYS A 107 10.32 -10.67 -6.60
C LYS A 107 8.90 -10.25 -6.24
N PRO A 108 8.61 -8.93 -6.17
CA PRO A 108 7.24 -8.43 -6.00
C PRO A 108 6.32 -8.79 -7.16
N SER A 109 6.82 -8.92 -8.39
CA SER A 109 6.03 -9.26 -9.57
C SER A 109 5.93 -10.76 -9.77
N GLY A 110 4.73 -11.26 -10.05
CA GLY A 110 4.46 -12.69 -10.31
C GLY A 110 4.79 -13.60 -9.13
N GLY A 111 4.87 -14.89 -9.38
CA GLY A 111 5.13 -15.89 -8.33
C GLY A 111 3.98 -16.05 -7.32
N SER A 112 4.21 -16.83 -6.29
CA SER A 112 3.25 -17.11 -5.22
C SER A 112 3.91 -16.93 -3.85
N LEU A 113 3.13 -16.89 -2.79
CA LEU A 113 3.67 -16.94 -1.43
C LEU A 113 4.43 -18.27 -1.24
N LYS A 114 5.60 -18.20 -0.61
CA LYS A 114 6.36 -19.41 -0.25
C LYS A 114 5.57 -20.27 0.75
N SER A 115 5.74 -21.57 0.65
CA SER A 115 5.25 -22.46 1.69
C SER A 115 5.91 -22.11 3.03
N GLY A 116 5.10 -21.94 4.06
CA GLY A 116 5.57 -21.58 5.40
C GLY A 116 5.71 -20.06 5.66
N SER A 117 5.54 -19.19 4.66
CA SER A 117 5.61 -17.74 4.87
C SER A 117 4.25 -17.09 5.22
N GLY A 118 3.25 -17.86 5.59
CA GLY A 118 1.93 -17.33 5.94
C GLY A 118 1.98 -16.44 7.19
N GLU A 119 2.59 -16.91 8.27
CA GLU A 119 2.73 -16.14 9.51
C GLU A 119 3.54 -14.85 9.29
N GLU A 120 4.68 -14.96 8.60
CA GLU A 120 5.52 -13.80 8.27
C GLU A 120 4.75 -12.75 7.47
N PHE A 121 3.90 -13.19 6.54
CA PHE A 121 3.06 -12.28 5.77
C PHE A 121 1.91 -11.69 6.60
N ALA A 122 1.32 -12.44 7.52
CA ALA A 122 0.33 -11.92 8.46
C ALA A 122 0.94 -10.85 9.37
N ASP A 123 2.12 -11.10 9.92
CA ASP A 123 2.87 -10.12 10.71
C ASP A 123 3.16 -8.85 9.91
N TYR A 124 3.54 -8.99 8.64
CA TYR A 124 3.73 -7.86 7.74
C TYR A 124 2.47 -7.00 7.58
N LEU A 125 1.29 -7.62 7.46
CA LEU A 125 0.01 -6.90 7.39
C LEU A 125 -0.31 -6.19 8.72
N ILE A 126 -0.03 -6.84 9.85
CA ILE A 126 -0.21 -6.26 11.18
C ILE A 126 0.71 -5.06 11.38
N ASP A 127 1.97 -5.17 10.97
CA ASP A 127 2.93 -4.06 11.03
C ASP A 127 2.49 -2.88 10.17
N PHE A 128 1.95 -3.13 8.98
CA PHE A 128 1.36 -2.08 8.15
C PHE A 128 0.19 -1.39 8.86
N ILE A 129 -0.74 -2.16 9.43
CA ILE A 129 -1.90 -1.64 10.16
C ILE A 129 -1.44 -0.76 11.32
N ASN A 130 -0.55 -1.27 12.17
CA ASN A 130 -0.03 -0.55 13.32
C ASN A 130 0.70 0.74 12.91
N THR A 131 1.49 0.63 11.87
CA THR A 131 2.29 1.74 11.35
C THR A 131 1.41 2.88 10.83
N TYR A 132 0.42 2.59 9.99
CA TYR A 132 -0.51 3.59 9.47
C TYR A 132 -1.42 4.16 10.57
N THR A 133 -1.88 3.31 11.48
CA THR A 133 -2.69 3.75 12.63
C THR A 133 -1.90 4.72 13.51
N ASN A 134 -0.68 4.38 13.86
CA ASN A 134 0.16 5.22 14.73
C ASN A 134 0.60 6.52 14.05
N LYS A 135 0.92 6.46 12.74
CA LYS A 135 1.38 7.64 12.01
C LYS A 135 0.27 8.63 11.71
N PHE A 136 -0.88 8.16 11.27
CA PHE A 136 -1.95 9.01 10.75
C PHE A 136 -3.15 9.13 11.68
N GLY A 137 -3.19 8.34 12.77
CA GLY A 137 -4.35 8.32 13.66
C GLY A 137 -5.61 7.73 13.01
N ILE A 138 -5.47 6.98 11.90
CA ILE A 138 -6.59 6.36 11.22
C ILE A 138 -6.97 5.03 11.85
N LYS A 139 -8.26 4.69 11.72
CA LYS A 139 -8.73 3.33 11.96
C LYS A 139 -8.89 2.64 10.61
N ILE A 140 -8.10 1.61 10.36
CA ILE A 140 -8.25 0.80 9.16
C ILE A 140 -9.57 0.02 9.26
N TYR A 141 -10.43 0.23 8.27
CA TYR A 141 -11.75 -0.38 8.21
C TYR A 141 -11.68 -1.83 7.71
N ALA A 142 -10.85 -2.08 6.72
CA ALA A 142 -10.66 -3.39 6.13
C ALA A 142 -9.28 -3.53 5.50
N ILE A 143 -8.74 -4.74 5.51
CA ILE A 143 -7.56 -5.11 4.76
C ILE A 143 -7.86 -6.36 3.94
N SER A 144 -7.40 -6.37 2.69
CA SER A 144 -7.49 -7.53 1.82
C SER A 144 -6.09 -8.12 1.63
N PRO A 145 -5.87 -9.40 1.93
CA PRO A 145 -4.56 -10.03 1.79
C PRO A 145 -4.16 -10.23 0.34
N SER A 146 -5.08 -10.10 -0.61
CA SER A 146 -4.78 -10.28 -2.03
C SER A 146 -5.66 -9.40 -2.92
N ASN A 147 -5.04 -8.84 -3.97
CA ASN A 147 -5.71 -8.28 -5.13
C ASN A 147 -5.58 -9.28 -6.28
N GLU A 148 -6.65 -9.54 -7.00
CA GLU A 148 -6.67 -10.42 -8.19
C GLU A 148 -5.92 -11.75 -7.99
N PRO A 149 -6.33 -12.60 -7.05
CA PRO A 149 -5.58 -13.79 -6.66
C PRO A 149 -5.30 -14.77 -7.80
N ASN A 150 -6.11 -14.75 -8.85
CA ASN A 150 -5.96 -15.58 -10.05
C ASN A 150 -5.02 -14.97 -11.10
N SER A 151 -4.55 -13.74 -10.89
CA SER A 151 -3.63 -13.08 -11.82
C SER A 151 -2.19 -13.52 -11.59
N SER A 152 -1.44 -13.75 -12.67
CA SER A 152 -0.01 -14.04 -12.57
C SER A 152 0.82 -12.82 -12.14
N GLY A 153 0.28 -11.60 -12.30
CA GLY A 153 0.96 -10.36 -11.93
C GLY A 153 2.30 -10.14 -12.62
N THR A 154 2.50 -10.68 -13.82
CA THR A 154 3.75 -10.47 -14.56
C THR A 154 3.82 -9.06 -15.12
N GLY A 155 4.90 -8.33 -14.78
CA GLY A 155 5.11 -6.95 -15.22
C GLY A 155 4.64 -5.88 -14.23
N TRP A 156 3.95 -6.25 -13.17
CA TRP A 156 3.55 -5.38 -12.04
C TRP A 156 3.55 -6.18 -10.73
N ASN A 157 3.33 -5.50 -9.61
CA ASN A 157 3.17 -6.16 -8.33
C ASN A 157 1.97 -7.12 -8.39
N GLY A 158 2.22 -8.38 -8.07
CA GLY A 158 1.16 -9.39 -8.12
C GLY A 158 1.61 -10.69 -7.50
N CYS A 159 0.67 -11.45 -6.96
CA CYS A 159 0.90 -12.72 -6.32
C CYS A 159 -0.22 -13.69 -6.69
N SER A 160 0.14 -14.81 -7.30
CA SER A 160 -0.82 -15.87 -7.59
C SER A 160 -1.13 -16.67 -6.34
N TRP A 161 -2.40 -16.93 -6.12
CA TRP A 161 -2.89 -17.76 -5.03
C TRP A 161 -3.70 -18.92 -5.59
N THR A 162 -3.53 -20.10 -5.03
CA THR A 162 -4.54 -21.14 -5.19
C THR A 162 -5.70 -20.83 -4.26
N TYR A 163 -6.89 -21.28 -4.63
CA TYR A 163 -8.08 -21.12 -3.78
C TYR A 163 -7.85 -21.67 -2.35
N GLY A 164 -7.28 -22.86 -2.24
CA GLY A 164 -7.00 -23.48 -0.95
C GLY A 164 -5.99 -22.68 -0.12
N ASN A 165 -4.91 -22.19 -0.74
CA ASN A 165 -3.88 -21.44 -0.02
C ASN A 165 -4.41 -20.10 0.49
N LEU A 166 -5.23 -19.39 -0.30
CA LEU A 166 -5.83 -18.15 0.15
C LEU A 166 -6.86 -18.39 1.27
N ALA A 167 -7.71 -19.41 1.12
CA ALA A 167 -8.69 -19.76 2.15
C ALA A 167 -8.02 -20.13 3.49
N ASN A 168 -6.95 -20.92 3.44
CA ASN A 168 -6.19 -21.27 4.65
C ASN A 168 -5.48 -20.08 5.29
N PHE A 169 -5.02 -19.13 4.49
CA PHE A 169 -4.40 -17.90 5.00
C PHE A 169 -5.42 -16.98 5.72
N CYS A 170 -6.68 -17.01 5.30
CA CYS A 170 -7.74 -16.17 5.89
C CYS A 170 -8.41 -16.77 7.13
N GLN A 171 -8.03 -17.96 7.56
CA GLN A 171 -8.53 -18.61 8.79
C GLN A 171 -7.70 -18.26 10.00
#